data_91a6cc099f9f3d50d498ac0e6816cd44
#
_entry.id   91a6cc099f9f3d50d498ac0e6816cd44
#
_cell.length_a   1.000
_cell.length_b   1.000
_cell.length_c   1.000
_cell.angle_alpha   90.00
_cell.angle_beta   90.00
_cell.angle_gamma   90.00
#
_symmetry.space_group_name_H-M   'P 1'
#
loop_
_entity.id
_entity.type
_entity.pdbx_description
1 polymer ?
#
loop_
_entity_poly.entity_id
_entity_poly.type
_entity_poly.pdbx_seq_one_letter_code
_entity_poly.pdbx_strand_id
1 'polypeptide(L)'
;MKYRLLALDLDGTLLNSRKKVTPAVKRALEWVRDRGVHVVLSTGRIVGEAAEFARELPCDDLMVTAGGTAIAAASDERILQSWKMPCEIGAKVVEAVQSRPVRVMIYVGSKIYINEYSNRDFVANYRIEGFHANKIVTKDIAGEIRKNKLNVTKVYALGEREVLEQALAEIRPLPGITITSSGADNFEILPAGADKGRALTRLGEMLGVAPAEMAAIGDSDNDAEMLRAVGMPVAMGNADPALKALAKYVTADCDHDGVAQAVYHLFQ
;
A
#
# COMPACT_ATOMS: atom_id res chain seq x y z
N MET A 1 -7.39 -17.48 -20.87
CA MET A 1 -7.38 -16.02 -20.66
C MET A 1 -5.99 -15.45 -20.86
N LYS A 2 -5.89 -14.20 -21.29
CA LYS A 2 -4.59 -13.53 -21.49
C LYS A 2 -3.91 -13.19 -20.18
N TYR A 3 -4.69 -12.78 -19.16
CA TYR A 3 -4.16 -12.40 -17.85
C TYR A 3 -4.52 -13.47 -16.82
N ARG A 4 -3.53 -13.83 -15.98
CA ARG A 4 -3.61 -14.90 -14.97
C ARG A 4 -3.54 -14.38 -13.54
N LEU A 5 -3.20 -13.09 -13.37
CA LEU A 5 -3.16 -12.42 -12.08
C LEU A 5 -3.77 -11.03 -12.21
N LEU A 6 -4.62 -10.68 -11.25
CA LEU A 6 -5.21 -9.36 -11.05
C LEU A 6 -4.75 -8.80 -9.70
N ALA A 7 -3.94 -7.76 -9.72
CA ALA A 7 -3.51 -7.02 -8.54
C ALA A 7 -4.40 -5.80 -8.32
N LEU A 8 -4.82 -5.58 -7.09
CA LEU A 8 -5.79 -4.55 -6.74
C LEU A 8 -5.26 -3.70 -5.58
N ASP A 9 -5.20 -2.39 -5.78
CA ASP A 9 -5.10 -1.49 -4.65
C ASP A 9 -6.39 -1.51 -3.83
N LEU A 10 -6.31 -1.02 -2.59
CA LEU A 10 -7.42 -1.07 -1.64
C LEU A 10 -8.14 0.27 -1.53
N ASP A 11 -7.45 1.32 -1.08
CA ASP A 11 -8.04 2.62 -0.76
C ASP A 11 -8.20 3.50 -2.00
N GLY A 12 -9.46 3.83 -2.37
CA GLY A 12 -9.76 4.56 -3.61
C GLY A 12 -9.84 3.67 -4.86
N THR A 13 -9.61 2.36 -4.71
CA THR A 13 -9.74 1.35 -5.76
C THR A 13 -10.82 0.33 -5.40
N LEU A 14 -10.52 -0.65 -4.53
CA LEU A 14 -11.52 -1.63 -4.05
C LEU A 14 -12.52 -1.01 -3.07
N LEU A 15 -12.05 -0.12 -2.21
CA LEU A 15 -12.86 0.59 -1.24
C LEU A 15 -13.41 1.87 -1.85
N ASN A 16 -14.73 2.01 -1.82
CA ASN A 16 -15.41 3.25 -2.20
C ASN A 16 -15.19 4.38 -1.16
N SER A 17 -15.76 5.56 -1.40
CA SER A 17 -15.67 6.73 -0.50
C SER A 17 -16.21 6.46 0.91
N ARG A 18 -17.08 5.43 1.08
CA ARG A 18 -17.61 4.97 2.37
C ARG A 18 -16.78 3.86 3.01
N LYS A 19 -15.58 3.58 2.46
CA LYS A 19 -14.66 2.52 2.90
C LYS A 19 -15.29 1.12 2.87
N LYS A 20 -16.10 0.83 1.85
CA LYS A 20 -16.77 -0.46 1.65
C LYS A 20 -16.52 -1.00 0.26
N VAL A 21 -16.43 -2.33 0.15
CA VAL A 21 -16.47 -3.04 -1.12
C VAL A 21 -17.91 -3.35 -1.48
N THR A 22 -18.36 -2.97 -2.67
CA THR A 22 -19.74 -3.17 -3.10
C THR A 22 -20.03 -4.62 -3.44
N PRO A 23 -21.29 -5.06 -3.41
CA PRO A 23 -21.67 -6.41 -3.86
C PRO A 23 -21.35 -6.67 -5.33
N ALA A 24 -21.34 -5.65 -6.19
CA ALA A 24 -20.99 -5.79 -7.60
C ALA A 24 -19.50 -6.13 -7.76
N VAL A 25 -18.63 -5.42 -7.03
CA VAL A 25 -17.20 -5.71 -7.01
C VAL A 25 -16.94 -7.11 -6.47
N LYS A 26 -17.54 -7.51 -5.35
CA LYS A 26 -17.38 -8.87 -4.80
C LYS A 26 -17.73 -9.95 -5.83
N ARG A 27 -18.89 -9.84 -6.49
CA ARG A 27 -19.30 -10.79 -7.55
C ARG A 27 -18.35 -10.84 -8.73
N ALA A 28 -17.79 -9.69 -9.13
CA ALA A 28 -16.83 -9.65 -10.22
C ALA A 28 -15.52 -10.37 -9.84
N LEU A 29 -15.05 -10.20 -8.60
CA LEU A 29 -13.87 -10.90 -8.10
C LEU A 29 -14.10 -12.40 -7.96
N GLU A 30 -15.26 -12.84 -7.47
CA GLU A 30 -15.66 -14.26 -7.46
C GLU A 30 -15.65 -14.83 -8.87
N TRP A 31 -16.30 -14.12 -9.81
CA TRP A 31 -16.41 -14.52 -11.20
C TRP A 31 -15.06 -14.72 -11.89
N VAL A 32 -14.09 -13.83 -11.67
CA VAL A 32 -12.75 -13.93 -12.28
C VAL A 32 -11.91 -15.01 -11.60
N ARG A 33 -12.03 -15.16 -10.29
CA ARG A 33 -11.33 -16.19 -9.51
C ARG A 33 -11.78 -17.61 -9.88
N ASP A 34 -13.09 -17.82 -10.10
CA ASP A 34 -13.66 -19.09 -10.56
C ASP A 34 -13.11 -19.51 -11.94
N ARG A 35 -12.50 -18.59 -12.66
CA ARG A 35 -11.82 -18.82 -13.94
C ARG A 35 -10.32 -19.08 -13.80
N GLY A 36 -9.84 -19.25 -12.59
CA GLY A 36 -8.45 -19.59 -12.30
C GLY A 36 -7.49 -18.39 -12.31
N VAL A 37 -7.99 -17.17 -12.23
CA VAL A 37 -7.16 -15.96 -12.11
C VAL A 37 -6.82 -15.72 -10.63
N HIS A 38 -5.56 -15.52 -10.33
CA HIS A 38 -5.11 -15.08 -9.03
C HIS A 38 -5.59 -13.65 -8.77
N VAL A 39 -6.25 -13.41 -7.65
CA VAL A 39 -6.69 -12.08 -7.22
C VAL A 39 -5.90 -11.70 -5.97
N VAL A 40 -5.03 -10.70 -6.05
CA VAL A 40 -4.13 -10.33 -4.96
C VAL A 40 -4.31 -8.87 -4.56
N LEU A 41 -4.25 -8.59 -3.26
CA LEU A 41 -4.19 -7.21 -2.77
C LEU A 41 -2.78 -6.65 -2.91
N SER A 42 -2.68 -5.36 -3.27
CA SER A 42 -1.43 -4.60 -3.32
C SER A 42 -1.64 -3.22 -2.70
N THR A 43 -1.36 -3.08 -1.41
CA THR A 43 -1.81 -1.93 -0.61
C THR A 43 -0.70 -1.24 0.19
N GLY A 44 -0.91 0.04 0.50
CA GLY A 44 -0.09 0.79 1.46
C GLY A 44 -0.27 0.39 2.93
N ARG A 45 -1.30 -0.40 3.24
CA ARG A 45 -1.63 -0.85 4.59
C ARG A 45 -0.65 -1.91 5.09
N ILE A 46 -0.47 -1.97 6.43
CA ILE A 46 0.31 -3.05 7.07
C ILE A 46 -0.43 -4.39 7.00
N VAL A 47 0.32 -5.48 7.18
CA VAL A 47 -0.20 -6.85 7.04
C VAL A 47 -1.48 -7.10 7.84
N GLY A 48 -1.53 -6.72 9.13
CA GLY A 48 -2.72 -6.95 9.96
C GLY A 48 -3.97 -6.23 9.46
N GLU A 49 -3.84 -5.02 8.93
CA GLU A 49 -4.96 -4.28 8.33
C GLU A 49 -5.38 -4.87 6.97
N ALA A 50 -4.41 -5.20 6.11
CA ALA A 50 -4.69 -5.76 4.80
C ALA A 50 -5.34 -7.15 4.90
N ALA A 51 -4.93 -7.95 5.88
CA ALA A 51 -5.45 -9.29 6.11
C ALA A 51 -6.95 -9.31 6.48
N GLU A 52 -7.45 -8.30 7.19
CA GLU A 52 -8.90 -8.18 7.46
C GLU A 52 -9.70 -8.16 6.16
N PHE A 53 -9.28 -7.34 5.19
CA PHE A 53 -9.94 -7.25 3.89
C PHE A 53 -9.73 -8.50 3.04
N ALA A 54 -8.51 -9.06 3.02
CA ALA A 54 -8.22 -10.25 2.23
C ALA A 54 -9.06 -11.46 2.65
N ARG A 55 -9.33 -11.62 3.96
CA ARG A 55 -10.17 -12.70 4.48
C ARG A 55 -11.65 -12.56 4.14
N GLU A 56 -12.12 -11.33 3.93
CA GLU A 56 -13.53 -11.03 3.60
C GLU A 56 -13.83 -10.99 2.10
N LEU A 57 -12.79 -10.95 1.28
CA LEU A 57 -12.87 -10.82 -0.16
C LEU A 57 -12.44 -12.12 -0.85
N PRO A 58 -12.91 -12.36 -2.07
CA PRO A 58 -12.46 -13.49 -2.87
C PRO A 58 -11.06 -13.24 -3.44
N CYS A 59 -10.08 -13.11 -2.53
CA CYS A 59 -8.67 -12.89 -2.83
C CYS A 59 -7.83 -14.12 -2.47
N ASP A 60 -6.65 -14.20 -3.08
CA ASP A 60 -5.63 -15.17 -2.70
C ASP A 60 -5.04 -14.83 -1.33
N ASP A 61 -4.41 -15.81 -0.70
CA ASP A 61 -3.76 -15.64 0.60
C ASP A 61 -2.54 -14.71 0.52
N LEU A 62 -1.84 -14.73 -0.61
CA LEU A 62 -0.67 -13.85 -0.81
C LEU A 62 -1.08 -12.43 -1.17
N MET A 63 -0.43 -11.46 -0.54
CA MET A 63 -0.67 -10.04 -0.76
C MET A 63 0.62 -9.21 -0.67
N VAL A 64 0.63 -8.08 -1.37
CA VAL A 64 1.63 -7.03 -1.24
C VAL A 64 1.14 -6.00 -0.23
N THR A 65 1.95 -5.67 0.77
CA THR A 65 1.57 -4.77 1.87
C THR A 65 2.61 -3.68 2.11
N ALA A 66 2.25 -2.72 2.96
CA ALA A 66 3.13 -1.63 3.40
C ALA A 66 3.76 -0.84 2.23
N GLY A 67 3.00 -0.62 1.14
CA GLY A 67 3.49 0.13 -0.04
C GLY A 67 4.47 -0.65 -0.91
N GLY A 68 4.46 -1.99 -0.85
CA GLY A 68 5.39 -2.84 -1.58
C GLY A 68 6.66 -3.18 -0.81
N THR A 69 6.71 -2.86 0.47
CA THR A 69 7.86 -3.23 1.32
C THR A 69 7.74 -4.60 1.95
N ALA A 70 6.61 -5.28 1.77
CA ALA A 70 6.42 -6.65 2.23
C ALA A 70 5.50 -7.46 1.32
N ILE A 71 5.79 -8.76 1.22
CA ILE A 71 4.89 -9.80 0.73
C ILE A 71 4.50 -10.65 1.95
N ALA A 72 3.21 -10.87 2.16
CA ALA A 72 2.69 -11.55 3.33
C ALA A 72 1.55 -12.51 2.98
N ALA A 73 1.29 -13.47 3.86
CA ALA A 73 0.10 -14.30 3.85
C ALA A 73 -0.98 -13.67 4.74
N ALA A 74 -2.23 -13.62 4.25
CA ALA A 74 -3.36 -13.04 4.97
C ALA A 74 -3.87 -13.96 6.09
N SER A 75 -3.77 -15.27 5.91
CA SER A 75 -4.33 -16.27 6.81
C SER A 75 -3.70 -16.24 8.20
N ASP A 76 -2.37 -16.09 8.27
CA ASP A 76 -1.58 -16.10 9.52
C ASP A 76 -0.79 -14.80 9.74
N GLU A 77 -0.98 -13.80 8.88
CA GLU A 77 -0.29 -12.50 8.89
C GLU A 77 1.24 -12.62 8.82
N ARG A 78 1.73 -13.73 8.29
CA ARG A 78 3.15 -14.01 8.19
C ARG A 78 3.79 -13.25 7.04
N ILE A 79 4.82 -12.47 7.34
CA ILE A 79 5.63 -11.80 6.34
C ILE A 79 6.60 -12.83 5.73
N LEU A 80 6.46 -13.06 4.43
CA LEU A 80 7.27 -14.02 3.67
C LEU A 80 8.54 -13.37 3.15
N GLN A 81 8.45 -12.12 2.74
CA GLN A 81 9.58 -11.31 2.25
C GLN A 81 9.38 -9.86 2.63
N SER A 82 10.47 -9.14 2.97
CA SER A 82 10.39 -7.70 3.23
C SER A 82 11.68 -6.97 2.86
N TRP A 83 11.51 -5.71 2.44
CA TRP A 83 12.58 -4.74 2.20
C TRP A 83 12.60 -3.72 3.33
N LYS A 84 13.79 -3.38 3.82
CA LYS A 84 13.96 -2.61 5.07
C LYS A 84 15.00 -1.52 4.89
N MET A 85 14.74 -0.36 5.47
CA MET A 85 15.75 0.68 5.64
C MET A 85 16.74 0.28 6.74
N PRO A 86 18.04 0.58 6.59
CA PRO A 86 18.96 0.50 7.71
C PRO A 86 18.50 1.38 8.88
N CYS A 87 18.73 0.91 10.11
CA CYS A 87 18.33 1.57 11.35
C CYS A 87 18.64 3.08 11.38
N GLU A 88 19.88 3.47 11.04
CA GLU A 88 20.30 4.87 11.07
C GLU A 88 19.61 5.74 10.01
N ILE A 89 19.30 5.18 8.84
CA ILE A 89 18.53 5.91 7.82
C ILE A 89 17.10 6.10 8.28
N GLY A 90 16.46 5.04 8.78
CA GLY A 90 15.10 5.13 9.33
C GLY A 90 14.99 6.14 10.49
N ALA A 91 15.97 6.15 11.40
CA ALA A 91 16.02 7.11 12.49
C ALA A 91 16.15 8.56 12.02
N LYS A 92 17.05 8.85 11.06
CA LYS A 92 17.21 10.19 10.47
C LYS A 92 15.94 10.67 9.76
N VAL A 93 15.29 9.80 9.01
CA VAL A 93 14.00 10.11 8.36
C VAL A 93 12.97 10.50 9.39
N VAL A 94 12.84 9.71 10.47
CA VAL A 94 11.86 9.98 11.54
C VAL A 94 12.20 11.28 12.29
N GLU A 95 13.47 11.57 12.57
CA GLU A 95 13.89 12.82 13.23
C GLU A 95 13.46 14.06 12.43
N ALA A 96 13.68 14.04 11.11
CA ALA A 96 13.27 15.14 10.25
C ALA A 96 11.75 15.36 10.26
N VAL A 97 10.95 14.28 10.40
CA VAL A 97 9.49 14.34 10.41
C VAL A 97 8.95 14.69 11.80
N GLN A 98 9.38 13.96 12.86
CA GLN A 98 8.79 14.08 14.19
C GLN A 98 9.10 15.42 14.90
N SER A 99 10.08 16.19 14.42
CA SER A 99 10.40 17.54 14.91
C SER A 99 9.38 18.59 14.48
N ARG A 100 8.41 18.24 13.66
CA ARG A 100 7.40 19.12 13.05
C ARG A 100 5.98 18.75 13.50
N PRO A 101 5.00 19.67 13.38
CA PRO A 101 3.60 19.40 13.71
C PRO A 101 2.93 18.52 12.65
N VAL A 102 3.49 17.34 12.39
CA VAL A 102 2.96 16.32 11.48
C VAL A 102 2.71 15.02 12.23
N ARG A 103 1.75 14.25 11.78
CA ARG A 103 1.53 12.90 12.28
C ARG A 103 2.53 11.98 11.65
N VAL A 104 3.18 11.15 12.46
CA VAL A 104 4.17 10.18 11.99
C VAL A 104 3.91 8.81 12.59
N MET A 105 4.03 7.80 11.75
CA MET A 105 4.11 6.41 12.17
C MET A 105 5.14 5.66 11.32
N ILE A 106 5.70 4.61 11.89
CA ILE A 106 6.62 3.72 11.17
C ILE A 106 6.13 2.29 11.22
N TYR A 107 6.44 1.55 10.18
CA TYR A 107 6.17 0.13 10.08
C TYR A 107 7.47 -0.66 10.29
N VAL A 108 7.41 -1.63 11.19
CA VAL A 108 8.53 -2.53 11.52
C VAL A 108 7.98 -3.95 11.60
N GLY A 109 8.15 -4.72 10.53
CA GLY A 109 7.50 -6.01 10.41
C GLY A 109 5.97 -5.86 10.44
N SER A 110 5.32 -6.58 11.36
CA SER A 110 3.87 -6.47 11.59
C SER A 110 3.48 -5.38 12.59
N LYS A 111 4.42 -4.59 13.11
CA LYS A 111 4.15 -3.57 14.14
C LYS A 111 4.18 -2.17 13.58
N ILE A 112 3.37 -1.29 14.19
CA ILE A 112 3.30 0.15 13.93
C ILE A 112 3.80 0.87 15.17
N TYR A 113 4.86 1.68 15.03
CA TYR A 113 5.27 2.59 16.10
C TYR A 113 4.71 3.98 15.79
N ILE A 114 4.08 4.58 16.79
CA ILE A 114 3.40 5.86 16.67
C ILE A 114 3.67 6.71 17.93
N ASN A 115 3.80 8.02 17.78
CA ASN A 115 3.93 8.89 18.94
C ASN A 115 2.56 9.25 19.56
N GLU A 116 2.57 9.79 20.78
CA GLU A 116 1.34 10.15 21.50
C GLU A 116 0.52 11.21 20.77
N TYR A 117 1.17 12.15 20.07
CA TYR A 117 0.51 13.19 19.28
C TYR A 117 -0.28 12.57 18.14
N SER A 118 0.37 11.74 17.32
CA SER A 118 -0.27 11.06 16.21
C SER A 118 -1.34 10.06 16.67
N ASN A 119 -1.10 9.34 17.77
CA ASN A 119 -2.04 8.35 18.30
C ASN A 119 -3.38 8.95 18.71
N ARG A 120 -3.39 10.17 19.27
CA ARG A 120 -4.65 10.83 19.70
C ARG A 120 -5.62 11.01 18.54
N ASP A 121 -5.13 11.41 17.38
CA ASP A 121 -5.97 11.65 16.21
C ASP A 121 -6.40 10.34 15.51
N PHE A 122 -5.50 9.35 15.41
CA PHE A 122 -5.81 8.07 14.78
C PHE A 122 -6.79 7.24 15.61
N VAL A 123 -6.72 7.26 16.95
CA VAL A 123 -7.65 6.52 17.81
C VAL A 123 -9.10 6.99 17.63
N ALA A 124 -9.30 8.28 17.42
CA ALA A 124 -10.64 8.86 17.31
C ALA A 124 -11.34 8.49 15.98
N ASN A 125 -10.56 8.33 14.89
CA ASN A 125 -11.09 8.32 13.52
C ASN A 125 -10.77 7.04 12.71
N TYR A 126 -9.86 6.17 13.19
CA TYR A 126 -9.42 4.99 12.47
C TYR A 126 -9.90 3.72 13.17
N ARG A 127 -10.84 2.99 12.56
CA ARG A 127 -11.57 1.88 13.19
C ARG A 127 -11.15 0.50 12.71
N ILE A 128 -9.91 0.34 12.22
CA ILE A 128 -9.40 -0.94 11.77
C ILE A 128 -8.75 -1.65 12.94
N GLU A 129 -9.23 -2.85 13.27
CA GLU A 129 -8.78 -3.61 14.43
C GLU A 129 -7.29 -4.00 14.30
N GLY A 130 -6.85 -4.44 13.12
CA GLY A 130 -5.47 -4.79 12.83
C GLY A 130 -4.48 -3.65 13.05
N PHE A 131 -4.89 -2.39 12.86
CA PHE A 131 -4.09 -1.23 13.26
C PHE A 131 -3.92 -1.17 14.78
N HIS A 132 -5.04 -1.24 15.51
CA HIS A 132 -5.01 -1.09 16.98
C HIS A 132 -4.29 -2.23 17.68
N ALA A 133 -4.43 -3.46 17.18
CA ALA A 133 -3.77 -4.66 17.72
C ALA A 133 -2.25 -4.64 17.52
N ASN A 134 -1.77 -3.93 16.50
CA ASN A 134 -0.36 -3.93 16.10
C ASN A 134 0.40 -2.66 16.45
N LYS A 135 -0.24 -1.63 17.02
CA LYS A 135 0.41 -0.36 17.33
C LYS A 135 1.15 -0.40 18.67
N ILE A 136 2.29 0.28 18.69
CA ILE A 136 3.11 0.55 19.86
C ILE A 136 3.23 2.07 19.98
N VAL A 137 2.75 2.62 21.10
CA VAL A 137 2.83 4.07 21.36
C VAL A 137 4.13 4.38 22.10
N THR A 138 4.91 5.33 21.60
CA THR A 138 6.17 5.77 22.21
C THR A 138 6.27 7.30 22.18
N LYS A 139 7.10 7.87 23.06
CA LYS A 139 7.36 9.31 23.07
C LYS A 139 8.36 9.75 22.01
N ASP A 140 9.31 8.87 21.67
CA ASP A 140 10.40 9.13 20.73
C ASP A 140 10.60 7.93 19.82
N ILE A 141 10.03 8.00 18.62
CA ILE A 141 10.13 6.92 17.63
C ILE A 141 11.58 6.74 17.17
N ALA A 142 12.31 7.84 16.91
CA ALA A 142 13.70 7.76 16.45
C ALA A 142 14.62 7.14 17.51
N GLY A 143 14.42 7.49 18.78
CA GLY A 143 15.11 6.87 19.91
C GLY A 143 14.82 5.37 20.03
N GLU A 144 13.56 4.94 19.83
CA GLU A 144 13.20 3.54 19.83
C GLU A 144 13.84 2.76 18.66
N ILE A 145 13.92 3.38 17.47
CA ILE A 145 14.62 2.77 16.32
C ILE A 145 16.08 2.47 16.68
N ARG A 146 16.81 3.44 17.22
CA ARG A 146 18.24 3.27 17.56
C ARG A 146 18.44 2.28 18.72
N LYS A 147 17.68 2.47 19.81
CA LYS A 147 17.78 1.63 21.02
C LYS A 147 17.57 0.15 20.70
N ASN A 148 16.55 -0.17 19.90
CA ASN A 148 16.18 -1.53 19.58
C ASN A 148 16.70 -2.01 18.21
N LYS A 149 17.52 -1.21 17.53
CA LYS A 149 18.07 -1.49 16.18
C LYS A 149 17.00 -1.92 15.18
N LEU A 150 15.87 -1.19 15.18
CA LEU A 150 14.72 -1.53 14.34
C LEU A 150 15.03 -1.25 12.87
N ASN A 151 14.76 -2.22 12.02
CA ASN A 151 14.79 -2.04 10.58
C ASN A 151 13.41 -1.62 10.07
N VAL A 152 13.29 -0.34 9.73
CA VAL A 152 12.03 0.27 9.29
C VAL A 152 11.68 -0.17 7.88
N THR A 153 10.44 -0.60 7.65
CA THR A 153 9.93 -0.95 6.32
C THR A 153 9.24 0.22 5.64
N LYS A 154 8.60 1.11 6.42
CA LYS A 154 7.91 2.31 5.90
C LYS A 154 7.86 3.37 6.98
N VAL A 155 8.04 4.64 6.58
CA VAL A 155 7.67 5.80 7.39
C VAL A 155 6.49 6.48 6.70
N TYR A 156 5.42 6.73 7.42
CA TYR A 156 4.25 7.46 6.95
C TYR A 156 4.15 8.78 7.70
N ALA A 157 4.07 9.88 6.96
CA ALA A 157 3.93 11.23 7.48
C ALA A 157 2.67 11.88 6.91
N LEU A 158 1.83 12.46 7.76
CA LEU A 158 0.56 13.08 7.41
C LEU A 158 0.46 14.46 8.04
N GLY A 159 0.13 15.49 7.26
CA GLY A 159 0.01 16.85 7.75
C GLY A 159 -0.18 17.87 6.63
N GLU A 160 -0.02 19.15 6.98
CA GLU A 160 -0.09 20.22 6.00
C GLU A 160 1.05 20.13 4.99
N ARG A 161 0.74 20.34 3.71
CA ARG A 161 1.67 20.17 2.60
C ARG A 161 2.97 20.95 2.76
N GLU A 162 2.88 22.21 3.16
CA GLU A 162 4.06 23.07 3.37
C GLU A 162 5.01 22.53 4.44
N VAL A 163 4.45 22.00 5.53
CA VAL A 163 5.23 21.42 6.64
C VAL A 163 5.88 20.11 6.20
N LEU A 164 5.14 19.30 5.43
CA LEU A 164 5.67 18.06 4.87
C LEU A 164 6.81 18.32 3.88
N GLU A 165 6.71 19.32 2.99
CA GLU A 165 7.79 19.68 2.05
C GLU A 165 9.07 20.15 2.79
N GLN A 166 8.96 20.85 3.92
CA GLN A 166 10.11 21.20 4.74
C GLN A 166 10.82 19.94 5.28
N ALA A 167 10.08 18.95 5.76
CA ALA A 167 10.65 17.67 6.17
C ALA A 167 11.31 16.94 5.00
N LEU A 168 10.65 16.93 3.84
CA LEU A 168 11.18 16.27 2.64
C LEU A 168 12.48 16.92 2.15
N ALA A 169 12.66 18.23 2.26
CA ALA A 169 13.89 18.90 1.89
C ALA A 169 15.12 18.36 2.65
N GLU A 170 14.93 17.95 3.91
CA GLU A 170 15.97 17.31 4.71
C GLU A 170 16.16 15.83 4.40
N ILE A 171 15.09 15.14 3.99
CA ILE A 171 15.08 13.70 3.76
C ILE A 171 15.60 13.36 2.36
N ARG A 172 15.25 14.14 1.32
CA ARG A 172 15.61 13.87 -0.08
C ARG A 172 17.10 13.58 -0.34
N PRO A 173 18.06 14.23 0.36
CA PRO A 173 19.47 13.93 0.19
C PRO A 173 19.92 12.60 0.81
N LEU A 174 19.07 11.95 1.63
CA LEU A 174 19.44 10.70 2.28
C LEU A 174 19.51 9.55 1.26
N PRO A 175 20.58 8.75 1.28
CA PRO A 175 20.65 7.59 0.39
C PRO A 175 19.76 6.45 0.87
N GLY A 176 19.36 5.59 -0.04
CA GLY A 176 18.71 4.32 0.31
C GLY A 176 17.22 4.45 0.63
N ILE A 177 16.55 5.51 0.18
CA ILE A 177 15.12 5.72 0.32
C ILE A 177 14.43 6.00 -1.02
N THR A 178 13.15 5.70 -1.06
CA THR A 178 12.19 6.13 -2.10
C THR A 178 11.07 6.90 -1.41
N ILE A 179 10.59 7.98 -2.04
CA ILE A 179 9.51 8.82 -1.53
C ILE A 179 8.34 8.76 -2.51
N THR A 180 7.15 8.47 -1.99
CA THR A 180 5.89 8.44 -2.74
C THR A 180 4.75 9.01 -1.89
N SER A 181 3.53 9.04 -2.39
CA SER A 181 2.34 9.46 -1.64
C SER A 181 1.11 8.65 -2.05
N SER A 182 0.14 8.59 -1.17
CA SER A 182 -1.19 8.03 -1.43
C SER A 182 -2.30 9.09 -1.34
N GLY A 183 -1.92 10.36 -1.20
CA GLY A 183 -2.82 11.50 -1.10
C GLY A 183 -2.08 12.83 -1.08
N ALA A 184 -2.83 13.94 -1.13
CA ALA A 184 -2.25 15.28 -1.18
C ALA A 184 -1.60 15.73 0.14
N ASP A 185 -1.95 15.11 1.24
CA ASP A 185 -1.62 15.48 2.62
C ASP A 185 -0.68 14.50 3.31
N ASN A 186 -0.04 13.59 2.56
CA ASN A 186 0.86 12.60 3.14
C ASN A 186 2.10 12.32 2.28
N PHE A 187 3.11 11.73 2.92
CA PHE A 187 4.24 11.08 2.28
C PHE A 187 4.48 9.70 2.87
N GLU A 188 4.94 8.82 2.00
CA GLU A 188 5.41 7.49 2.32
C GLU A 188 6.89 7.39 1.96
N ILE A 189 7.73 7.11 2.94
CA ILE A 189 9.16 6.93 2.76
C ILE A 189 9.48 5.44 2.92
N LEU A 190 9.97 4.84 1.84
CA LEU A 190 10.24 3.41 1.69
C LEU A 190 11.74 3.17 1.54
N PRO A 191 12.25 1.95 1.76
CA PRO A 191 13.59 1.57 1.35
C PRO A 191 13.77 1.74 -0.16
N ALA A 192 14.96 2.16 -0.60
CA ALA A 192 15.25 2.33 -2.02
C ALA A 192 14.93 1.07 -2.84
N GLY A 193 14.22 1.27 -3.95
CA GLY A 193 13.81 0.20 -4.84
C GLY A 193 12.74 -0.73 -4.27
N ALA A 194 12.12 -0.37 -3.14
CA ALA A 194 10.90 -1.01 -2.68
C ALA A 194 9.70 -0.19 -3.17
N ASP A 195 8.81 -0.84 -3.88
CA ASP A 195 7.56 -0.29 -4.41
C ASP A 195 6.57 -1.44 -4.70
N LYS A 196 5.31 -1.07 -4.96
CA LYS A 196 4.26 -2.06 -5.26
C LYS A 196 4.56 -2.89 -6.53
N GLY A 197 5.23 -2.32 -7.53
CA GLY A 197 5.55 -2.99 -8.79
C GLY A 197 6.61 -4.08 -8.62
N ARG A 198 7.71 -3.76 -7.93
CA ARG A 198 8.75 -4.74 -7.59
C ARG A 198 8.19 -5.88 -6.73
N ALA A 199 7.43 -5.55 -5.71
CA ALA A 199 6.83 -6.56 -4.84
C ALA A 199 5.82 -7.43 -5.59
N LEU A 200 5.00 -6.84 -6.47
CA LEU A 200 4.06 -7.58 -7.31
C LEU A 200 4.78 -8.51 -8.30
N THR A 201 5.84 -8.04 -8.95
CA THR A 201 6.67 -8.89 -9.82
C THR A 201 7.21 -10.08 -9.05
N ARG A 202 7.72 -9.85 -7.84
CA ARG A 202 8.22 -10.94 -6.98
C ARG A 202 7.12 -11.90 -6.55
N LEU A 203 5.93 -11.39 -6.22
CA LEU A 203 4.76 -12.23 -5.89
C LEU A 203 4.33 -13.06 -7.10
N GLY A 204 4.32 -12.48 -8.30
CA GLY A 204 4.03 -13.21 -9.52
C GLY A 204 5.02 -14.35 -9.80
N GLU A 205 6.32 -14.14 -9.55
CA GLU A 205 7.32 -15.22 -9.61
C GLU A 205 6.97 -16.38 -8.67
N MET A 206 6.51 -16.08 -7.44
CA MET A 206 6.08 -17.10 -6.48
C MET A 206 4.85 -17.89 -6.96
N LEU A 207 3.98 -17.26 -7.76
CA LEU A 207 2.78 -17.88 -8.35
C LEU A 207 3.01 -18.44 -9.77
N GLY A 208 4.20 -18.30 -10.33
CA GLY A 208 4.50 -18.74 -11.69
C GLY A 208 3.76 -17.93 -12.77
N VAL A 209 3.55 -16.62 -12.52
CA VAL A 209 2.87 -15.70 -13.45
C VAL A 209 3.85 -14.62 -13.90
N ALA A 210 4.05 -14.50 -15.21
CA ALA A 210 4.95 -13.48 -15.76
C ALA A 210 4.28 -12.08 -15.75
N PRO A 211 5.06 -10.98 -15.66
CA PRO A 211 4.51 -9.62 -15.67
C PRO A 211 3.57 -9.32 -16.84
N ALA A 212 3.83 -9.86 -18.03
CA ALA A 212 2.97 -9.70 -19.20
C ALA A 212 1.58 -10.35 -19.06
N GLU A 213 1.44 -11.32 -18.15
CA GLU A 213 0.19 -12.03 -17.82
C GLU A 213 -0.54 -11.44 -16.61
N MET A 214 -0.05 -10.30 -16.09
CA MET A 214 -0.65 -9.60 -14.95
C MET A 214 -1.47 -8.42 -15.41
N ALA A 215 -2.58 -8.17 -14.72
CA ALA A 215 -3.31 -6.91 -14.74
C ALA A 215 -3.23 -6.26 -13.35
N ALA A 216 -3.23 -4.94 -13.29
CA ALA A 216 -3.26 -4.21 -12.02
C ALA A 216 -4.20 -3.01 -12.11
N ILE A 217 -4.93 -2.74 -11.03
CA ILE A 217 -5.84 -1.60 -10.90
C ILE A 217 -5.41 -0.77 -9.71
N GLY A 218 -5.28 0.55 -9.91
CA GLY A 218 -4.90 1.51 -8.87
C GLY A 218 -5.40 2.91 -9.16
N ASP A 219 -5.23 3.84 -8.21
CA ASP A 219 -5.76 5.20 -8.30
C ASP A 219 -4.78 6.31 -7.88
N SER A 220 -3.70 6.02 -7.17
CA SER A 220 -2.81 7.03 -6.61
C SER A 220 -1.33 6.85 -7.01
N ASP A 221 -0.50 7.84 -6.67
CA ASP A 221 0.92 7.88 -7.07
C ASP A 221 1.70 6.63 -6.63
N ASN A 222 1.39 6.06 -5.46
CA ASN A 222 2.04 4.85 -4.98
C ASN A 222 1.70 3.58 -5.81
N ASP A 223 0.76 3.66 -6.76
CA ASP A 223 0.42 2.60 -7.71
C ASP A 223 1.20 2.70 -9.03
N ALA A 224 1.90 3.82 -9.26
CA ALA A 224 2.55 4.08 -10.54
C ALA A 224 3.51 2.95 -10.95
N GLU A 225 4.36 2.50 -10.02
CA GLU A 225 5.29 1.40 -10.30
C GLU A 225 4.59 0.05 -10.48
N MET A 226 3.46 -0.17 -9.78
CA MET A 226 2.62 -1.36 -9.99
C MET A 226 2.04 -1.38 -11.40
N LEU A 227 1.52 -0.25 -11.88
CA LEU A 227 0.98 -0.13 -13.24
C LEU A 227 2.07 -0.27 -14.31
N ARG A 228 3.28 0.25 -14.08
CA ARG A 228 4.42 0.05 -15.00
C ARG A 228 4.90 -1.39 -15.08
N ALA A 229 4.74 -2.16 -14.01
CA ALA A 229 5.27 -3.52 -13.91
C ALA A 229 4.42 -4.58 -14.63
N VAL A 230 3.19 -4.28 -15.05
CA VAL A 230 2.24 -5.27 -15.54
C VAL A 230 1.93 -5.15 -17.03
N GLY A 231 1.47 -6.24 -17.62
CA GLY A 231 1.03 -6.27 -19.02
C GLY A 231 -0.25 -5.49 -19.30
N MET A 232 -1.12 -5.33 -18.29
CA MET A 232 -2.38 -4.59 -18.37
C MET A 232 -2.56 -3.64 -17.20
N PRO A 233 -2.02 -2.41 -17.29
CA PRO A 233 -2.28 -1.36 -16.33
C PRO A 233 -3.66 -0.74 -16.51
N VAL A 234 -4.40 -0.60 -15.41
CA VAL A 234 -5.73 0.02 -15.34
C VAL A 234 -5.72 1.13 -14.29
N ALA A 235 -6.17 2.31 -14.64
CA ALA A 235 -6.40 3.39 -13.70
C ALA A 235 -7.88 3.53 -13.37
N MET A 236 -8.17 3.82 -12.11
CA MET A 236 -9.52 4.17 -11.67
C MET A 236 -9.95 5.53 -12.24
N GLY A 237 -11.26 5.76 -12.37
CA GLY A 237 -11.82 7.03 -12.82
C GLY A 237 -11.49 8.20 -11.89
N ASN A 238 -11.31 7.94 -10.59
CA ASN A 238 -10.86 8.90 -9.58
C ASN A 238 -9.34 9.10 -9.54
N ALA A 239 -8.55 8.38 -10.34
CA ALA A 239 -7.10 8.53 -10.35
C ALA A 239 -6.65 9.88 -10.93
N ASP A 240 -5.45 10.31 -10.51
CA ASP A 240 -4.81 11.51 -11.05
C ASP A 240 -4.48 11.37 -12.55
N PRO A 241 -4.43 12.49 -13.29
CA PRO A 241 -4.08 12.48 -14.73
C PRO A 241 -2.74 11.79 -15.03
N ALA A 242 -1.75 11.95 -14.15
CA ALA A 242 -0.44 11.32 -14.30
C ALA A 242 -0.52 9.79 -14.25
N LEU A 243 -1.32 9.24 -13.34
CA LEU A 243 -1.54 7.80 -13.26
C LEU A 243 -2.37 7.29 -14.44
N LYS A 244 -3.43 8.03 -14.84
CA LYS A 244 -4.23 7.69 -16.02
C LYS A 244 -3.40 7.60 -17.30
N ALA A 245 -2.37 8.44 -17.42
CA ALA A 245 -1.45 8.42 -18.57
C ALA A 245 -0.60 7.13 -18.65
N LEU A 246 -0.42 6.40 -17.56
CA LEU A 246 0.26 5.10 -17.53
C LEU A 246 -0.66 3.94 -17.91
N ALA A 247 -1.97 4.13 -17.83
CA ALA A 247 -2.94 3.07 -18.00
C ALA A 247 -3.23 2.77 -19.48
N LYS A 248 -3.47 1.50 -19.80
CA LYS A 248 -4.05 1.05 -21.08
C LYS A 248 -5.56 1.13 -21.10
N TYR A 249 -6.18 1.14 -19.91
CA TYR A 249 -7.61 1.28 -19.75
C TYR A 249 -7.91 2.14 -18.51
N VAL A 250 -8.85 3.05 -18.64
CA VAL A 250 -9.36 3.84 -17.52
C VAL A 250 -10.80 3.39 -17.29
N THR A 251 -11.07 2.88 -16.10
CA THR A 251 -12.40 2.41 -15.70
C THR A 251 -13.19 3.53 -14.99
N ALA A 252 -14.39 3.23 -14.50
CA ALA A 252 -15.15 4.14 -13.65
C ALA A 252 -14.44 4.38 -12.31
N ASP A 253 -14.91 5.33 -11.52
CA ASP A 253 -14.38 5.57 -10.18
C ASP A 253 -14.84 4.51 -9.16
N CYS A 254 -14.30 4.59 -7.94
CA CYS A 254 -14.55 3.62 -6.87
C CYS A 254 -15.99 3.66 -6.32
N ASP A 255 -16.74 4.75 -6.51
CA ASP A 255 -18.15 4.87 -6.12
C ASP A 255 -19.12 4.34 -7.19
N HIS A 256 -18.61 4.09 -8.41
CA HIS A 256 -19.37 3.59 -9.56
C HIS A 256 -18.92 2.21 -10.04
N ASP A 257 -18.49 1.35 -9.11
CA ASP A 257 -18.10 -0.04 -9.35
C ASP A 257 -16.98 -0.21 -10.41
N GLY A 258 -16.03 0.72 -10.49
CA GLY A 258 -14.97 0.73 -11.50
C GLY A 258 -14.17 -0.56 -11.57
N VAL A 259 -13.85 -1.19 -10.43
CA VAL A 259 -13.16 -2.49 -10.40
C VAL A 259 -14.00 -3.57 -11.08
N ALA A 260 -15.31 -3.65 -10.81
CA ALA A 260 -16.18 -4.65 -11.45
C ALA A 260 -16.24 -4.45 -12.96
N GLN A 261 -16.35 -3.20 -13.42
CA GLN A 261 -16.34 -2.88 -14.86
C GLN A 261 -15.01 -3.30 -15.50
N ALA A 262 -13.87 -2.98 -14.87
CA ALA A 262 -12.56 -3.39 -15.37
C ALA A 262 -12.42 -4.92 -15.44
N VAL A 263 -12.84 -5.65 -14.41
CA VAL A 263 -12.79 -7.10 -14.38
C VAL A 263 -13.56 -7.71 -15.55
N TYR A 264 -14.80 -7.31 -15.75
CA TYR A 264 -15.59 -7.83 -16.89
C TYR A 264 -15.03 -7.44 -18.25
N HIS A 265 -14.49 -6.22 -18.39
CA HIS A 265 -13.85 -5.79 -19.63
C HIS A 265 -12.60 -6.61 -19.99
N LEU A 266 -11.79 -6.96 -19.00
CA LEU A 266 -10.49 -7.60 -19.22
C LEU A 266 -10.54 -9.13 -19.34
N PHE A 267 -11.51 -9.77 -18.70
CA PHE A 267 -11.54 -11.22 -18.52
C PHE A 267 -12.74 -11.91 -19.18
N GLN A 268 -13.55 -11.16 -19.94
CA GLN A 268 -14.62 -11.72 -20.80
C GLN A 268 -14.07 -12.59 -21.94
#